data_851eaa2417f1d65da3c93242f49c0884
#
_entry.id   851eaa2417f1d65da3c93242f49c0884
#
_cell.length_a   1.000
_cell.length_b   1.000
_cell.length_c   1.000
_cell.angle_alpha   90.00
_cell.angle_beta   90.00
_cell.angle_gamma   90.00
#
_symmetry.space_group_name_H-M   'P 1'
#
loop_
_entity.id
_entity.type
_entity.pdbx_description
1 polymer ?
#
loop_
_entity_poly.entity_id
_entity_poly.type
_entity_poly.pdbx_seq_one_letter_code
_entity_poly.pdbx_strand_id
1 'polypeptide(L)'
;MSEDQTWAFPASIQPKSGETQFDLERAFDAVVLVRAEVPEDAYSAATLGTERAGYGAVIREDGLVLTIGYLINEASHIWLTTNRGAVVPGHPLAYDQATGFGLVQPLGKLTVPSFQRGLAADVNVGDAAFVIGHGGSAHSLKTMLIAKQEFAGHWEYVLDEALFTAPAHPQWGGAALLDAQGNLVGIGSLLVQQETNGQTLHVNLFVPIDLLTPIFSAMLKTGRSPHPPRPWLGMSTQDPGGELVVARLSAGGPASRAGVQVGDLVLGVGATRVHGLVEFFRTVWWLGAAGVDVPLTLSRAGDVVHITVKSGDRNDFLRKPKLH
;
A
#
# COMPACT_ATOMS: atom_id res chain seq x y z
N MET A 1 12.23 -12.59 -23.04
CA MET A 1 12.37 -11.22 -23.58
C MET A 1 10.97 -10.61 -23.50
N SER A 2 10.64 -9.98 -22.38
CA SER A 2 9.39 -9.22 -22.24
C SER A 2 9.60 -7.91 -22.99
N GLU A 3 8.68 -7.60 -23.89
CA GLU A 3 8.55 -6.30 -24.51
C GLU A 3 8.48 -5.23 -23.40
N ASP A 4 9.59 -4.53 -23.15
CA ASP A 4 9.59 -3.27 -22.43
C ASP A 4 8.67 -2.35 -23.26
N GLN A 5 7.41 -2.27 -22.85
CA GLN A 5 6.47 -1.37 -23.47
C GLN A 5 7.03 0.03 -23.30
N THR A 6 7.44 0.61 -24.39
CA THR A 6 7.80 2.03 -24.55
C THR A 6 6.52 2.88 -24.43
N TRP A 7 5.78 2.75 -23.31
CA TRP A 7 4.66 3.62 -23.05
C TRP A 7 5.17 4.97 -22.51
N ALA A 8 4.50 6.03 -22.84
CA ALA A 8 4.78 7.35 -22.33
C ALA A 8 3.47 8.13 -22.17
N PHE A 9 3.42 9.01 -21.20
CA PHE A 9 2.30 9.94 -21.12
C PHE A 9 2.29 10.91 -22.30
N PRO A 10 1.10 11.41 -22.71
CA PRO A 10 1.01 12.54 -23.62
C PRO A 10 1.81 13.73 -23.10
N ALA A 11 2.55 14.42 -23.97
CA ALA A 11 3.41 15.55 -23.59
C ALA A 11 2.67 16.71 -22.88
N SER A 12 1.34 16.79 -23.04
CA SER A 12 0.48 17.80 -22.40
C SER A 12 0.35 17.62 -20.89
N ILE A 13 0.46 16.37 -20.38
CA ILE A 13 0.34 16.07 -18.96
C ILE A 13 1.68 15.70 -18.33
N GLN A 14 2.75 15.58 -19.12
CA GLN A 14 4.09 15.39 -18.55
C GLN A 14 4.54 16.65 -17.80
N PRO A 15 5.22 16.52 -16.64
CA PRO A 15 5.84 17.66 -15.97
C PRO A 15 7.03 18.17 -16.81
N LYS A 16 7.22 19.50 -16.83
CA LYS A 16 8.30 20.16 -17.54
C LYS A 16 9.06 21.09 -16.61
N SER A 17 10.38 21.13 -16.73
CA SER A 17 11.26 21.89 -15.85
C SER A 17 10.93 23.40 -15.77
N GLY A 18 10.38 23.99 -16.81
CA GLY A 18 9.94 25.40 -16.80
C GLY A 18 8.57 25.66 -16.14
N GLU A 19 7.83 24.60 -15.77
CA GLU A 19 6.48 24.66 -15.23
C GLU A 19 6.42 24.25 -13.74
N THR A 20 7.55 23.83 -13.14
CA THR A 20 7.64 23.41 -11.73
C THR A 20 8.40 24.45 -10.89
N GLN A 21 8.07 24.53 -9.60
CA GLN A 21 8.77 25.39 -8.62
C GLN A 21 9.96 24.67 -7.97
N PHE A 22 10.27 23.45 -8.41
CA PHE A 22 11.34 22.61 -7.88
C PHE A 22 12.20 22.03 -9.00
N ASP A 23 13.37 21.50 -8.65
CA ASP A 23 14.26 20.79 -9.58
C ASP A 23 13.67 19.44 -9.98
N LEU A 24 13.07 19.40 -11.16
CA LEU A 24 12.38 18.25 -11.69
C LEU A 24 13.32 17.08 -12.01
N GLU A 25 14.54 17.38 -12.51
CA GLU A 25 15.55 16.34 -12.80
C GLU A 25 16.02 15.68 -11.50
N ARG A 26 16.21 16.46 -10.45
CA ARG A 26 16.50 15.96 -9.12
C ARG A 26 15.36 15.08 -8.61
N ALA A 27 14.11 15.44 -8.85
CA ALA A 27 12.95 14.63 -8.44
C ALA A 27 12.89 13.30 -9.19
N PHE A 28 13.18 13.28 -10.50
CA PHE A 28 13.27 12.04 -11.25
C PHE A 28 14.38 11.13 -10.72
N ASP A 29 15.57 11.68 -10.48
CA ASP A 29 16.70 10.91 -9.94
C ASP A 29 16.44 10.34 -8.53
N ALA A 30 15.52 10.91 -7.77
CA ALA A 30 15.14 10.44 -6.43
C ALA A 30 14.15 9.27 -6.43
N VAL A 31 13.67 8.84 -7.60
CA VAL A 31 12.82 7.64 -7.76
C VAL A 31 13.62 6.49 -8.32
N VAL A 32 13.41 5.29 -7.78
CA VAL A 32 13.99 4.05 -8.26
C VAL A 32 12.91 3.07 -8.70
N LEU A 33 13.20 2.25 -9.69
CA LEU A 33 12.41 1.06 -9.99
C LEU A 33 12.74 -0.01 -8.94
N VAL A 34 11.74 -0.56 -8.32
CA VAL A 34 11.83 -1.67 -7.37
C VAL A 34 11.34 -2.93 -8.08
N ARG A 35 12.19 -3.94 -8.19
CA ARG A 35 11.80 -5.28 -8.63
C ARG A 35 12.08 -6.25 -7.50
N ALA A 36 11.10 -7.11 -7.20
CA ALA A 36 11.22 -8.07 -6.12
C ALA A 36 10.80 -9.46 -6.59
N GLU A 37 11.56 -10.45 -6.15
CA GLU A 37 11.27 -11.87 -6.34
C GLU A 37 10.81 -12.45 -5.02
N VAL A 38 9.65 -13.10 -5.02
CA VAL A 38 9.00 -13.70 -3.87
C VAL A 38 8.90 -15.20 -4.09
N PRO A 39 9.28 -16.04 -3.11
CA PRO A 39 9.17 -17.49 -3.24
C PRO A 39 7.73 -17.94 -3.52
N GLU A 40 7.58 -18.99 -4.33
CA GLU A 40 6.26 -19.55 -4.70
C GLU A 40 5.45 -20.03 -3.48
N ASP A 41 6.14 -20.49 -2.43
CA ASP A 41 5.57 -20.94 -1.17
C ASP A 41 5.32 -19.82 -0.15
N ALA A 42 5.54 -18.55 -0.54
CA ALA A 42 5.24 -17.40 0.31
C ALA A 42 3.72 -17.20 0.42
N TYR A 43 3.28 -16.77 1.60
CA TYR A 43 1.86 -16.53 1.90
C TYR A 43 1.19 -15.59 0.89
N SER A 44 1.87 -14.52 0.49
CA SER A 44 1.33 -13.52 -0.43
C SER A 44 1.49 -13.88 -1.91
N ALA A 45 2.24 -14.93 -2.26
CA ALA A 45 2.53 -15.30 -3.66
C ALA A 45 1.27 -15.63 -4.46
N ALA A 46 0.33 -16.38 -3.86
CA ALA A 46 -0.92 -16.77 -4.50
C ALA A 46 -1.83 -15.57 -4.87
N THR A 47 -1.66 -14.42 -4.19
CA THR A 47 -2.51 -13.23 -4.40
C THR A 47 -1.81 -12.14 -5.21
N LEU A 48 -0.52 -11.94 -4.96
CA LEU A 48 0.27 -10.82 -5.49
C LEU A 48 1.30 -11.27 -6.55
N GLY A 49 1.43 -12.57 -6.78
CA GLY A 49 2.46 -13.12 -7.67
C GLY A 49 3.83 -13.21 -7.03
N THR A 50 4.74 -13.84 -7.75
CA THR A 50 6.14 -14.07 -7.33
C THR A 50 7.10 -13.03 -7.87
N GLU A 51 6.79 -12.39 -8.99
CA GLU A 51 7.52 -11.26 -9.55
C GLU A 51 6.72 -9.99 -9.35
N ARG A 52 7.33 -9.02 -8.65
CA ARG A 52 6.67 -7.76 -8.34
C ARG A 52 7.53 -6.60 -8.81
N ALA A 53 6.90 -5.62 -9.42
CA ALA A 53 7.57 -4.41 -9.88
C ALA A 53 6.75 -3.17 -9.51
N GLY A 54 7.45 -2.10 -9.22
CA GLY A 54 6.88 -0.81 -8.89
C GLY A 54 7.99 0.20 -8.64
N TYR A 55 7.68 1.25 -7.91
CA TYR A 55 8.62 2.33 -7.66
C TYR A 55 8.96 2.46 -6.18
N GLY A 56 10.00 3.24 -5.90
CA GLY A 56 10.35 3.64 -4.56
C GLY A 56 10.93 5.04 -4.55
N ALA A 57 10.59 5.79 -3.52
CA ALA A 57 11.11 7.13 -3.27
C ALA A 57 12.32 7.04 -2.35
N VAL A 58 13.45 7.60 -2.74
CA VAL A 58 14.61 7.72 -1.86
C VAL A 58 14.35 8.85 -0.86
N ILE A 59 14.37 8.53 0.44
CA ILE A 59 13.97 9.46 1.52
C ILE A 59 15.10 9.84 2.48
N ARG A 60 16.32 9.33 2.24
CA ARG A 60 17.52 9.64 3.03
C ARG A 60 18.76 9.64 2.14
N GLU A 61 19.78 10.35 2.56
CA GLU A 61 21.07 10.48 1.84
C GLU A 61 21.86 9.16 1.76
N ASP A 62 21.60 8.22 2.67
CA ASP A 62 22.20 6.87 2.63
C ASP A 62 21.48 5.94 1.64
N GLY A 63 20.52 6.46 0.87
CA GLY A 63 19.81 5.74 -0.17
C GLY A 63 18.61 4.94 0.33
N LEU A 64 18.17 5.10 1.58
CA LEU A 64 16.98 4.41 2.09
C LEU A 64 15.76 4.71 1.21
N VAL A 65 15.09 3.64 0.76
CA VAL A 65 13.94 3.70 -0.14
C VAL A 65 12.65 3.44 0.62
N LEU A 66 11.66 4.33 0.47
CA LEU A 66 10.29 4.15 0.88
C LEU A 66 9.47 3.70 -0.31
N THR A 67 8.68 2.65 -0.12
CA THR A 67 7.77 2.11 -1.14
C THR A 67 6.47 1.63 -0.48
N ILE A 68 5.59 1.02 -1.28
CA ILE A 68 4.42 0.32 -0.75
C ILE A 68 4.78 -1.14 -0.43
N GLY A 69 4.42 -1.60 0.74
CA GLY A 69 4.92 -2.84 1.32
C GLY A 69 4.57 -4.11 0.56
N TYR A 70 3.44 -4.15 -0.15
CA TYR A 70 3.07 -5.33 -0.92
C TYR A 70 4.06 -5.66 -2.04
N LEU A 71 4.87 -4.69 -2.50
CA LEU A 71 5.92 -4.93 -3.49
C LEU A 71 7.07 -5.76 -2.92
N ILE A 72 7.41 -5.54 -1.64
CA ILE A 72 8.63 -6.07 -1.03
C ILE A 72 8.38 -7.15 0.03
N ASN A 73 7.12 -7.32 0.42
CA ASN A 73 6.77 -8.26 1.48
C ASN A 73 7.08 -9.70 1.06
N GLU A 74 7.77 -10.44 1.93
CA GLU A 74 8.26 -11.81 1.69
C GLU A 74 9.28 -11.96 0.56
N ALA A 75 9.82 -10.85 0.01
CA ALA A 75 10.81 -10.89 -1.04
C ALA A 75 12.11 -11.58 -0.57
N SER A 76 12.62 -12.51 -1.38
CA SER A 76 13.94 -13.12 -1.24
C SER A 76 15.02 -12.27 -1.90
N HIS A 77 14.67 -11.58 -2.99
CA HIS A 77 15.57 -10.70 -3.72
C HIS A 77 14.84 -9.40 -4.07
N ILE A 78 15.55 -8.29 -3.94
CA ILE A 78 15.10 -6.97 -4.38
C ILE A 78 16.21 -6.31 -5.18
N TRP A 79 15.84 -5.71 -6.29
CA TRP A 79 16.70 -4.90 -7.15
C TRP A 79 16.17 -3.48 -7.24
N LEU A 80 17.06 -2.51 -6.99
CA LEU A 80 16.81 -1.09 -7.11
C LEU A 80 17.50 -0.57 -8.35
N THR A 81 16.75 -0.08 -9.34
CA THR A 81 17.32 0.48 -10.56
C THR A 81 17.10 2.00 -10.58
N THR A 82 18.16 2.75 -10.72
CA THR A 82 18.12 4.21 -10.83
C THR A 82 17.73 4.66 -12.24
N ASN A 83 17.27 5.89 -12.41
CA ASN A 83 16.99 6.48 -13.74
C ASN A 83 18.22 6.54 -14.64
N ARG A 84 19.42 6.44 -14.09
CA ARG A 84 20.71 6.41 -14.84
C ARG A 84 21.17 4.98 -15.12
N GLY A 85 20.35 3.98 -14.86
CA GLY A 85 20.61 2.58 -15.19
C GLY A 85 21.49 1.83 -14.18
N ALA A 86 21.91 2.44 -13.07
CA ALA A 86 22.63 1.70 -12.04
C ALA A 86 21.66 0.76 -11.31
N VAL A 87 22.10 -0.50 -11.11
CA VAL A 87 21.32 -1.53 -10.42
C VAL A 87 22.01 -1.89 -9.11
N VAL A 88 21.28 -1.81 -8.00
CA VAL A 88 21.80 -2.10 -6.65
C VAL A 88 20.87 -3.11 -5.98
N PRO A 89 21.40 -4.20 -5.38
CA PRO A 89 20.56 -5.09 -4.59
C PRO A 89 20.04 -4.38 -3.35
N GLY A 90 18.82 -4.73 -2.94
CA GLY A 90 18.14 -4.19 -1.77
C GLY A 90 17.73 -5.27 -0.78
N HIS A 91 17.59 -4.88 0.48
CA HIS A 91 17.05 -5.72 1.55
C HIS A 91 15.73 -5.16 2.04
N PRO A 92 14.66 -5.97 2.16
CA PRO A 92 13.40 -5.52 2.75
C PRO A 92 13.60 -5.29 4.25
N LEU A 93 13.78 -4.02 4.61
CA LEU A 93 14.16 -3.62 5.97
C LEU A 93 12.98 -3.66 6.93
N ALA A 94 11.81 -3.15 6.48
CA ALA A 94 10.64 -3.03 7.32
C ALA A 94 9.35 -3.02 6.50
N TYR A 95 8.28 -3.46 7.14
CA TYR A 95 6.92 -3.37 6.62
C TYR A 95 5.95 -3.03 7.76
N ASP A 96 5.08 -2.05 7.54
CA ASP A 96 3.97 -1.74 8.42
C ASP A 96 2.62 -2.03 7.74
N GLN A 97 1.88 -2.99 8.29
CA GLN A 97 0.59 -3.40 7.75
C GLN A 97 -0.47 -2.32 7.85
N ALA A 98 -0.42 -1.49 8.91
CA ALA A 98 -1.48 -0.51 9.18
C ALA A 98 -1.46 0.65 8.18
N THR A 99 -0.26 1.09 7.77
CA THR A 99 -0.09 2.15 6.76
C THR A 99 0.13 1.58 5.36
N GLY A 100 0.63 0.35 5.27
CA GLY A 100 1.07 -0.26 4.01
C GLY A 100 2.48 0.15 3.59
N PHE A 101 3.20 0.98 4.33
CA PHE A 101 4.56 1.37 4.00
C PHE A 101 5.56 0.22 4.08
N GLY A 102 6.51 0.22 3.14
CA GLY A 102 7.66 -0.66 3.14
C GLY A 102 8.96 0.12 3.02
N LEU A 103 10.00 -0.33 3.71
CA LEU A 103 11.35 0.24 3.62
C LEU A 103 12.31 -0.77 2.99
N VAL A 104 13.12 -0.30 2.05
CA VAL A 104 14.19 -1.09 1.44
C VAL A 104 15.53 -0.42 1.73
N GLN A 105 16.44 -1.19 2.33
CA GLN A 105 17.82 -0.77 2.53
C GLN A 105 18.63 -1.23 1.31
N PRO A 106 19.29 -0.32 0.56
CA PRO A 106 20.23 -0.72 -0.47
C PRO A 106 21.44 -1.42 0.17
N LEU A 107 21.88 -2.52 -0.43
CA LEU A 107 23.06 -3.30 -0.01
C LEU A 107 24.34 -2.83 -0.68
N GLY A 108 24.25 -1.79 -1.50
CA GLY A 108 25.37 -1.13 -2.17
C GLY A 108 25.17 0.38 -2.17
N LYS A 109 26.13 1.12 -2.70
CA LYS A 109 26.03 2.57 -2.78
C LYS A 109 24.98 2.96 -3.84
N LEU A 110 23.89 3.60 -3.38
CA LEU A 110 22.86 4.19 -4.22
C LEU A 110 23.11 5.71 -4.28
N THR A 111 23.80 6.16 -5.33
CA THR A 111 24.19 7.57 -5.47
C THR A 111 23.10 8.33 -6.22
N VAL A 112 22.04 8.70 -5.52
CA VAL A 112 20.91 9.46 -6.02
C VAL A 112 20.47 10.47 -4.95
N PRO A 113 19.80 11.57 -5.33
CA PRO A 113 19.23 12.50 -4.33
C PRO A 113 18.10 11.82 -3.52
N SER A 114 17.78 12.46 -2.40
CA SER A 114 16.60 12.10 -1.60
C SER A 114 15.54 13.18 -1.66
N PHE A 115 14.27 12.80 -1.53
CA PHE A 115 13.16 13.72 -1.36
C PHE A 115 13.17 14.35 0.03
N GLN A 116 12.79 15.63 0.07
CA GLN A 116 12.30 16.24 1.30
C GLN A 116 10.87 15.76 1.54
N ARG A 117 10.55 15.37 2.78
CA ARG A 117 9.20 15.02 3.17
C ARG A 117 8.42 16.29 3.46
N GLY A 118 7.27 16.44 2.80
CA GLY A 118 6.28 17.46 3.09
C GLY A 118 5.29 16.98 4.16
N LEU A 119 4.15 17.65 4.21
CA LEU A 119 2.99 17.25 5.01
C LEU A 119 1.79 17.06 4.08
N ALA A 120 1.24 15.87 4.07
CA ALA A 120 0.03 15.59 3.30
C ALA A 120 -1.15 16.42 3.83
N ALA A 121 -1.12 16.78 5.12
CA ALA A 121 -2.10 17.66 5.75
C ALA A 121 -2.18 19.06 5.09
N ASP A 122 -1.06 19.57 4.56
CA ASP A 122 -0.98 20.90 3.96
C ASP A 122 -1.49 20.94 2.50
N VAL A 123 -1.67 19.79 1.85
CA VAL A 123 -2.20 19.71 0.48
C VAL A 123 -3.72 19.65 0.51
N ASN A 124 -4.40 20.48 -0.29
CA ASN A 124 -5.85 20.58 -0.32
C ASN A 124 -6.43 19.96 -1.60
N VAL A 125 -7.69 19.58 -1.54
CA VAL A 125 -8.44 19.17 -2.73
C VAL A 125 -8.49 20.34 -3.73
N GLY A 126 -8.11 20.05 -4.98
CA GLY A 126 -7.94 21.03 -6.04
C GLY A 126 -6.49 21.49 -6.24
N ASP A 127 -5.59 21.19 -5.34
CA ASP A 127 -4.17 21.54 -5.50
C ASP A 127 -3.52 20.69 -6.60
N ALA A 128 -2.64 21.34 -7.36
CA ALA A 128 -1.78 20.66 -8.32
C ALA A 128 -0.74 19.80 -7.61
N ALA A 129 -0.52 18.63 -8.15
CA ALA A 129 0.45 17.67 -7.65
C ALA A 129 1.17 16.97 -8.81
N PHE A 130 2.22 16.22 -8.50
CA PHE A 130 3.00 15.49 -9.48
C PHE A 130 3.17 14.04 -9.04
N VAL A 131 2.87 13.10 -9.92
CA VAL A 131 3.22 11.68 -9.70
C VAL A 131 4.50 11.40 -10.46
N ILE A 132 5.54 11.05 -9.72
CA ILE A 132 6.86 10.75 -10.28
C ILE A 132 7.06 9.24 -10.29
N GLY A 133 7.25 8.71 -11.52
CA GLY A 133 7.65 7.34 -11.77
C GLY A 133 9.10 7.23 -12.22
N HIS A 134 9.60 6.02 -12.34
CA HIS A 134 10.90 5.75 -12.94
C HIS A 134 10.82 5.87 -14.46
N GLY A 135 11.78 6.52 -15.09
CA GLY A 135 11.84 6.77 -16.54
C GLY A 135 11.69 8.24 -16.92
N GLY A 136 11.80 9.16 -15.93
CA GLY A 136 11.81 10.61 -16.17
C GLY A 136 10.44 11.18 -16.55
N SER A 137 10.44 12.28 -17.28
CA SER A 137 9.23 13.03 -17.64
C SER A 137 8.20 12.17 -18.40
N ALA A 138 8.65 11.28 -19.26
CA ALA A 138 7.79 10.40 -20.05
C ALA A 138 6.93 9.46 -19.18
N HIS A 139 7.41 9.11 -18.00
CA HIS A 139 6.77 8.21 -17.02
C HIS A 139 6.36 8.94 -15.75
N SER A 140 6.13 10.23 -15.83
CA SER A 140 5.65 11.07 -14.73
C SER A 140 4.52 11.97 -15.25
N LEU A 141 3.61 12.37 -14.37
CA LEU A 141 2.49 13.19 -14.80
C LEU A 141 2.16 14.32 -13.82
N LYS A 142 1.64 15.40 -14.39
CA LYS A 142 0.90 16.43 -13.64
C LYS A 142 -0.47 15.89 -13.30
N THR A 143 -0.85 15.98 -12.06
CA THR A 143 -2.14 15.51 -11.54
C THR A 143 -2.74 16.55 -10.60
N MET A 144 -3.88 16.26 -10.07
CA MET A 144 -4.57 17.09 -9.07
C MET A 144 -5.06 16.20 -7.94
N LEU A 145 -4.99 16.69 -6.72
CA LEU A 145 -5.65 16.07 -5.59
C LEU A 145 -7.16 16.28 -5.71
N ILE A 146 -7.92 15.22 -5.92
CA ILE A 146 -9.36 15.29 -6.14
C ILE A 146 -10.20 14.95 -4.92
N ALA A 147 -9.61 14.21 -3.96
CA ALA A 147 -10.26 13.87 -2.69
C ALA A 147 -9.24 13.54 -1.61
N LYS A 148 -9.62 13.81 -0.36
CA LYS A 148 -9.05 13.28 0.87
C LYS A 148 -10.19 12.61 1.61
N GLN A 149 -10.14 11.30 1.76
CA GLN A 149 -11.24 10.57 2.39
C GLN A 149 -10.79 9.22 2.93
N GLU A 150 -11.63 8.66 3.80
CA GLU A 150 -11.45 7.32 4.32
C GLU A 150 -11.45 6.29 3.19
N PHE A 151 -10.60 5.27 3.35
CA PHE A 151 -10.53 4.12 2.45
C PHE A 151 -10.42 2.82 3.24
N ALA A 152 -11.23 1.82 2.87
CA ALA A 152 -11.11 0.45 3.36
C ALA A 152 -10.81 -0.52 2.22
N GLY A 153 -9.78 -1.31 2.41
CA GLY A 153 -9.42 -2.42 1.52
C GLY A 153 -9.93 -3.76 2.08
N HIS A 154 -10.44 -4.61 1.22
CA HIS A 154 -11.02 -5.92 1.58
C HIS A 154 -10.04 -6.88 2.29
N TRP A 155 -8.77 -6.53 2.40
CA TRP A 155 -7.69 -7.33 3.02
C TRP A 155 -7.34 -6.87 4.45
N GLU A 156 -8.34 -6.42 5.22
CA GLU A 156 -8.20 -5.93 6.59
C GLU A 156 -7.31 -4.67 6.67
N TYR A 157 -7.67 -3.66 5.88
CA TYR A 157 -6.93 -2.41 5.75
C TYR A 157 -7.87 -1.21 5.78
N VAL A 158 -7.53 -0.20 6.59
CA VAL A 158 -8.26 1.09 6.65
C VAL A 158 -7.26 2.21 6.80
N LEU A 159 -7.41 3.22 5.95
CA LEU A 159 -6.81 4.55 6.10
C LEU A 159 -7.92 5.53 6.50
N ASP A 160 -7.70 6.27 7.57
CA ASP A 160 -8.65 7.30 8.01
C ASP A 160 -8.74 8.45 6.99
N GLU A 161 -7.63 8.75 6.33
CA GLU A 161 -7.54 9.67 5.21
C GLU A 161 -6.56 9.12 4.18
N ALA A 162 -7.03 8.87 2.95
CA ALA A 162 -6.22 8.56 1.79
C ALA A 162 -6.28 9.73 0.81
N LEU A 163 -5.20 9.93 0.04
CA LEU A 163 -5.15 10.96 -1.00
C LEU A 163 -5.53 10.36 -2.34
N PHE A 164 -6.46 10.99 -3.06
CA PHE A 164 -6.88 10.54 -4.37
C PHE A 164 -6.52 11.56 -5.43
N THR A 165 -5.92 11.10 -6.54
CA THR A 165 -5.48 11.97 -7.63
C THR A 165 -6.01 11.52 -8.98
N ALA A 166 -6.25 12.50 -9.87
CA ALA A 166 -6.59 12.31 -11.27
C ALA A 166 -5.90 13.38 -12.14
N PRO A 167 -5.46 13.05 -13.38
CA PRO A 167 -5.48 11.73 -14.00
C PRO A 167 -4.59 10.71 -13.28
N ALA A 168 -4.87 9.42 -13.47
CA ALA A 168 -4.16 8.35 -12.79
C ALA A 168 -2.89 7.91 -13.53
N HIS A 169 -1.87 7.54 -12.75
CA HIS A 169 -0.67 6.85 -13.22
C HIS A 169 -0.94 5.34 -13.32
N PRO A 170 -0.71 4.67 -14.47
CA PRO A 170 -1.01 3.25 -14.63
C PRO A 170 -0.09 2.33 -13.83
N GLN A 171 1.11 2.79 -13.49
CA GLN A 171 2.07 2.07 -12.62
C GLN A 171 2.15 2.81 -11.28
N TRP A 172 1.16 2.64 -10.45
CA TRP A 172 0.97 3.41 -9.20
C TRP A 172 1.81 2.92 -8.02
N GLY A 173 2.14 1.61 -7.99
CA GLY A 173 2.74 0.97 -6.81
C GLY A 173 4.08 1.60 -6.43
N GLY A 174 4.12 2.27 -5.29
CA GLY A 174 5.32 2.93 -4.77
C GLY A 174 5.69 4.26 -5.44
N ALA A 175 4.90 4.76 -6.40
CA ALA A 175 5.14 6.04 -7.05
C ALA A 175 5.13 7.20 -6.03
N ALA A 176 6.00 8.18 -6.24
CA ALA A 176 6.09 9.36 -5.37
C ALA A 176 5.02 10.39 -5.76
N LEU A 177 4.19 10.82 -4.81
CA LEU A 177 3.31 11.98 -4.96
C LEU A 177 4.01 13.20 -4.38
N LEU A 178 4.22 14.23 -5.20
CA LEU A 178 4.83 15.50 -4.79
C LEU A 178 3.79 16.62 -4.79
N ASP A 179 3.95 17.55 -3.84
CA ASP A 179 3.24 18.82 -3.84
C ASP A 179 3.80 19.79 -4.91
N ALA A 180 3.25 20.99 -5.00
CA ALA A 180 3.69 22.02 -5.94
C ALA A 180 5.14 22.52 -5.68
N GLN A 181 5.68 22.30 -4.50
CA GLN A 181 7.04 22.65 -4.09
C GLN A 181 8.05 21.51 -4.29
N GLY A 182 7.59 20.32 -4.70
CA GLY A 182 8.44 19.14 -4.92
C GLY A 182 8.70 18.31 -3.65
N ASN A 183 7.97 18.55 -2.57
CA ASN A 183 8.07 17.73 -1.37
C ASN A 183 7.24 16.46 -1.52
N LEU A 184 7.76 15.36 -0.98
CA LEU A 184 7.05 14.07 -0.96
C LEU A 184 5.89 14.13 0.04
N VAL A 185 4.65 13.98 -0.45
CA VAL A 185 3.43 14.02 0.36
C VAL A 185 2.66 12.71 0.38
N GLY A 186 3.00 11.75 -0.49
CA GLY A 186 2.36 10.43 -0.49
C GLY A 186 3.12 9.38 -1.28
N ILE A 187 2.78 8.12 -1.03
CA ILE A 187 3.29 6.94 -1.76
C ILE A 187 2.12 6.21 -2.42
N GLY A 188 2.24 5.94 -3.70
CA GLY A 188 1.22 5.27 -4.51
C GLY A 188 0.93 3.85 -4.02
N SER A 189 -0.35 3.56 -3.81
CA SER A 189 -0.81 2.27 -3.30
C SER A 189 -1.73 1.54 -4.26
N LEU A 190 -2.73 2.22 -4.85
CA LEU A 190 -3.75 1.58 -5.67
C LEU A 190 -4.13 2.41 -6.90
N LEU A 191 -4.65 1.72 -7.89
CA LEU A 191 -5.51 2.27 -8.93
C LEU A 191 -6.95 1.89 -8.57
N VAL A 192 -7.80 2.88 -8.40
CA VAL A 192 -9.21 2.71 -8.06
C VAL A 192 -10.06 3.18 -9.23
N GLN A 193 -11.12 2.44 -9.54
CA GLN A 193 -12.13 2.84 -10.50
C GLN A 193 -13.32 3.41 -9.75
N GLN A 194 -13.75 4.60 -10.13
CA GLN A 194 -14.95 5.25 -9.62
C GLN A 194 -15.93 5.50 -10.77
N GLU A 195 -17.16 5.09 -10.57
CA GLU A 195 -18.25 5.43 -11.49
C GLU A 195 -18.79 6.82 -11.13
N THR A 196 -18.65 7.77 -12.06
CA THR A 196 -19.14 9.13 -11.87
C THR A 196 -19.92 9.55 -13.12
N ASN A 197 -21.22 9.84 -12.97
CA ASN A 197 -22.09 10.25 -14.06
C ASN A 197 -22.08 9.29 -15.26
N GLY A 198 -22.02 7.97 -15.01
CA GLY A 198 -21.97 6.94 -16.06
C GLY A 198 -20.63 6.83 -16.80
N GLN A 199 -19.60 7.47 -16.28
CA GLN A 199 -18.22 7.35 -16.76
C GLN A 199 -17.34 6.72 -15.71
N THR A 200 -16.47 5.79 -16.13
CA THR A 200 -15.46 5.20 -15.25
C THR A 200 -14.27 6.15 -15.16
N LEU A 201 -14.04 6.70 -13.99
CA LEU A 201 -12.85 7.49 -13.68
C LEU A 201 -11.79 6.62 -13.02
N HIS A 202 -10.60 6.60 -13.58
CA HIS A 202 -9.43 5.99 -12.97
C HIS A 202 -8.72 7.01 -12.08
N VAL A 203 -8.54 6.67 -10.81
CA VAL A 203 -7.86 7.51 -9.83
C VAL A 203 -6.77 6.72 -9.11
N ASN A 204 -5.68 7.37 -8.74
CA ASN A 204 -4.73 6.74 -7.84
C ASN A 204 -5.06 7.06 -6.39
N LEU A 205 -4.84 6.08 -5.54
CA LEU A 205 -4.81 6.23 -4.10
C LEU A 205 -3.37 6.27 -3.61
N PHE A 206 -3.04 7.29 -2.83
CA PHE A 206 -1.76 7.44 -2.16
C PHE A 206 -1.93 7.36 -0.65
N VAL A 207 -0.96 6.71 0.00
CA VAL A 207 -0.83 6.71 1.45
C VAL A 207 -0.16 8.01 1.88
N PRO A 208 -0.76 8.83 2.76
CA PRO A 208 -0.18 10.09 3.22
C PRO A 208 1.17 9.89 3.90
N ILE A 209 2.16 10.71 3.56
CA ILE A 209 3.51 10.61 4.12
C ILE A 209 3.56 10.88 5.63
N ASP A 210 2.58 11.60 6.15
CA ASP A 210 2.48 11.95 7.59
C ASP A 210 2.39 10.71 8.46
N LEU A 211 1.79 9.62 7.94
CA LEU A 211 1.68 8.33 8.62
C LEU A 211 3.03 7.64 8.85
N LEU A 212 4.08 8.05 8.13
CA LEU A 212 5.42 7.49 8.32
C LEU A 212 6.08 8.03 9.60
N THR A 213 5.89 9.30 9.91
CA THR A 213 6.60 9.99 10.99
C THR A 213 6.52 9.26 12.35
N PRO A 214 5.33 8.86 12.86
CA PRO A 214 5.22 8.22 14.17
C PRO A 214 5.82 6.81 14.22
N ILE A 215 5.95 6.12 13.08
CA ILE A 215 6.41 4.73 13.02
C ILE A 215 7.86 4.60 12.53
N PHE A 216 8.42 5.62 11.89
CA PHE A 216 9.70 5.55 11.16
C PHE A 216 10.86 5.04 12.01
N SER A 217 11.05 5.62 13.20
CA SER A 217 12.16 5.22 14.08
C SER A 217 12.07 3.76 14.53
N ALA A 218 10.86 3.27 14.80
CA ALA A 218 10.66 1.87 15.18
C ALA A 218 10.88 0.95 13.96
N MET A 219 10.35 1.29 12.78
CA MET A 219 10.59 0.53 11.55
C MET A 219 12.09 0.36 11.27
N LEU A 220 12.90 1.43 11.43
CA LEU A 220 14.35 1.34 11.25
C LEU A 220 15.05 0.42 12.27
N LYS A 221 14.57 0.40 13.52
CA LYS A 221 15.22 -0.35 14.61
C LYS A 221 14.79 -1.80 14.68
N THR A 222 13.52 -2.07 14.43
CA THR A 222 12.91 -3.40 14.72
C THR A 222 12.29 -4.04 13.48
N GLY A 223 12.26 -3.35 12.35
CA GLY A 223 11.56 -3.78 11.13
C GLY A 223 10.04 -3.69 11.21
N ARG A 224 9.49 -3.12 12.29
CA ARG A 224 8.05 -3.08 12.58
C ARG A 224 7.60 -1.74 13.15
N SER A 225 6.28 -1.49 13.09
CA SER A 225 5.62 -0.41 13.81
C SER A 225 5.79 -0.55 15.34
N PRO A 226 5.81 0.56 16.09
CA PRO A 226 5.83 0.53 17.56
C PRO A 226 4.49 0.09 18.17
N HIS A 227 3.43 0.10 17.38
CA HIS A 227 2.10 -0.27 17.85
C HIS A 227 1.92 -1.79 17.94
N PRO A 228 1.15 -2.28 18.93
CA PRO A 228 0.75 -3.68 18.96
C PRO A 228 0.09 -4.10 17.63
N PRO A 229 0.37 -5.32 17.14
CA PRO A 229 -0.26 -5.79 15.91
C PRO A 229 -1.78 -5.85 16.08
N ARG A 230 -2.50 -5.41 15.06
CA ARG A 230 -3.97 -5.48 15.01
C ARG A 230 -4.43 -6.94 14.94
N PRO A 231 -5.58 -7.29 15.55
CA PRO A 231 -6.20 -8.59 15.34
C PRO A 231 -6.39 -8.85 13.84
N TRP A 232 -5.80 -9.92 13.34
CA TRP A 232 -5.95 -10.36 11.97
C TRP A 232 -6.77 -11.66 11.93
N LEU A 233 -7.80 -11.69 11.09
CA LEU A 233 -8.69 -12.84 10.95
C LEU A 233 -8.29 -13.75 9.79
N GLY A 234 -7.58 -13.24 8.81
CA GLY A 234 -7.21 -13.98 7.61
C GLY A 234 -8.41 -14.24 6.71
N MET A 235 -9.29 -13.26 6.60
CA MET A 235 -10.43 -13.30 5.71
C MET A 235 -10.53 -12.01 4.90
N SER A 236 -10.83 -12.14 3.62
CA SER A 236 -11.14 -11.02 2.74
C SER A 236 -12.66 -10.87 2.69
N THR A 237 -13.14 -9.68 3.04
CA THR A 237 -14.57 -9.35 3.00
C THR A 237 -14.83 -8.33 1.90
N GLN A 238 -15.91 -8.51 1.17
CA GLN A 238 -16.40 -7.56 0.17
C GLN A 238 -17.74 -7.00 0.63
N ASP A 239 -18.08 -5.83 0.11
CA ASP A 239 -19.29 -5.10 0.44
C ASP A 239 -20.10 -4.79 -0.84
N PRO A 240 -20.58 -5.79 -1.57
CA PRO A 240 -21.44 -5.58 -2.72
C PRO A 240 -22.84 -5.17 -2.27
N GLY A 241 -23.12 -3.86 -2.32
CA GLY A 241 -24.47 -3.34 -1.99
C GLY A 241 -24.78 -3.23 -0.51
N GLY A 242 -23.78 -3.10 0.35
CA GLY A 242 -23.94 -2.88 1.80
C GLY A 242 -23.99 -4.15 2.64
N GLU A 243 -23.73 -5.31 2.06
CA GLU A 243 -23.65 -6.60 2.77
C GLU A 243 -22.20 -7.10 2.81
N LEU A 244 -21.69 -7.34 4.01
CA LEU A 244 -20.33 -7.83 4.20
C LEU A 244 -20.25 -9.34 3.94
N VAL A 245 -19.73 -9.73 2.78
CA VAL A 245 -19.58 -11.13 2.37
C VAL A 245 -18.14 -11.59 2.55
N VAL A 246 -17.93 -12.75 3.14
CA VAL A 246 -16.62 -13.41 3.16
C VAL A 246 -16.30 -13.93 1.75
N ALA A 247 -15.41 -13.23 1.05
CA ALA A 247 -15.06 -13.56 -0.34
C ALA A 247 -13.88 -14.52 -0.45
N ARG A 248 -12.97 -14.52 0.53
CA ARG A 248 -11.79 -15.40 0.57
C ARG A 248 -11.36 -15.67 1.99
N LEU A 249 -10.78 -16.84 2.22
CA LEU A 249 -10.12 -17.22 3.45
C LEU A 249 -8.66 -17.56 3.19
N SER A 250 -7.80 -17.12 4.08
CA SER A 250 -6.38 -17.52 4.11
C SER A 250 -6.27 -18.98 4.53
N ALA A 251 -5.58 -19.80 3.76
CA ALA A 251 -5.37 -21.19 4.09
C ALA A 251 -4.67 -21.33 5.46
N GLY A 252 -5.27 -22.09 6.38
CA GLY A 252 -4.78 -22.21 7.74
C GLY A 252 -4.82 -20.93 8.57
N GLY A 253 -5.47 -19.86 8.08
CA GLY A 253 -5.68 -18.62 8.81
C GLY A 253 -6.67 -18.75 9.98
N PRO A 254 -6.74 -17.75 10.86
CA PRO A 254 -7.61 -17.77 12.04
C PRO A 254 -9.08 -18.07 11.73
N ALA A 255 -9.70 -17.33 10.80
CA ALA A 255 -11.10 -17.52 10.43
C ALA A 255 -11.36 -18.91 9.81
N SER A 256 -10.44 -19.37 8.93
CA SER A 256 -10.52 -20.70 8.33
C SER A 256 -10.48 -21.80 9.38
N ARG A 257 -9.56 -21.71 10.36
CA ARG A 257 -9.48 -22.68 11.48
C ARG A 257 -10.68 -22.67 12.40
N ALA A 258 -11.33 -21.51 12.54
CA ALA A 258 -12.53 -21.36 13.36
C ALA A 258 -13.81 -21.87 12.66
N GLY A 259 -13.76 -22.21 11.36
CA GLY A 259 -14.89 -22.74 10.63
C GLY A 259 -15.75 -21.67 9.92
N VAL A 260 -15.22 -20.45 9.74
CA VAL A 260 -15.80 -19.46 8.81
C VAL A 260 -15.72 -20.02 7.38
N GLN A 261 -16.71 -19.73 6.55
CA GLN A 261 -16.80 -20.20 5.18
C GLN A 261 -16.91 -19.04 4.19
N VAL A 262 -16.41 -19.26 2.98
CA VAL A 262 -16.63 -18.33 1.88
C VAL A 262 -18.15 -18.29 1.58
N GLY A 263 -18.69 -17.09 1.43
CA GLY A 263 -20.13 -16.84 1.27
C GLY A 263 -20.87 -16.54 2.57
N ASP A 264 -20.23 -16.69 3.75
CA ASP A 264 -20.83 -16.21 4.99
C ASP A 264 -21.05 -14.68 4.93
N LEU A 265 -22.21 -14.22 5.39
CA LEU A 265 -22.48 -12.80 5.59
C LEU A 265 -22.09 -12.41 7.02
N VAL A 266 -21.26 -11.39 7.17
CA VAL A 266 -20.88 -10.86 8.48
C VAL A 266 -21.96 -9.90 8.97
N LEU A 267 -22.69 -10.29 10.01
CA LEU A 267 -23.78 -9.50 10.60
C LEU A 267 -23.29 -8.64 11.77
N GLY A 268 -22.28 -9.12 12.52
CA GLY A 268 -21.80 -8.42 13.69
C GLY A 268 -20.54 -9.00 14.32
N VAL A 269 -19.94 -8.23 15.21
CA VAL A 269 -18.78 -8.56 16.03
C VAL A 269 -19.14 -8.33 17.49
N GLY A 270 -19.13 -9.38 18.32
CA GLY A 270 -19.63 -9.32 19.69
C GLY A 270 -21.10 -8.90 19.73
N ALA A 271 -21.39 -7.85 20.46
CA ALA A 271 -22.75 -7.25 20.53
C ALA A 271 -22.98 -6.17 19.47
N THR A 272 -21.98 -5.80 18.68
CA THR A 272 -22.07 -4.71 17.70
C THR A 272 -22.45 -5.24 16.33
N ARG A 273 -23.53 -4.74 15.75
CA ARG A 273 -23.89 -4.98 14.37
C ARG A 273 -23.00 -4.14 13.47
N VAL A 274 -22.59 -4.66 12.32
CA VAL A 274 -21.68 -3.98 11.38
C VAL A 274 -22.31 -3.86 9.99
N HIS A 275 -22.08 -2.72 9.33
CA HIS A 275 -22.74 -2.38 8.06
C HIS A 275 -21.74 -1.99 6.95
N GLY A 276 -20.46 -2.27 7.10
CA GLY A 276 -19.47 -1.95 6.10
C GLY A 276 -18.07 -2.31 6.56
N LEU A 277 -17.11 -2.32 5.62
CA LEU A 277 -15.74 -2.74 5.88
C LEU A 277 -15.06 -1.95 7.00
N VAL A 278 -15.22 -0.62 6.99
CA VAL A 278 -14.61 0.26 8.00
C VAL A 278 -15.10 -0.06 9.40
N GLU A 279 -16.43 -0.13 9.57
CA GLU A 279 -17.05 -0.42 10.86
C GLU A 279 -16.65 -1.83 11.34
N PHE A 280 -16.68 -2.80 10.43
CA PHE A 280 -16.26 -4.16 10.73
C PHE A 280 -14.82 -4.21 11.22
N PHE A 281 -13.86 -3.67 10.47
CA PHE A 281 -12.44 -3.74 10.85
C PHE A 281 -12.16 -2.94 12.12
N ARG A 282 -12.73 -1.75 12.28
CA ARG A 282 -12.56 -0.96 13.50
C ARG A 282 -13.13 -1.68 14.72
N THR A 283 -14.31 -2.32 14.59
CA THR A 283 -14.91 -3.08 15.69
C THR A 283 -14.04 -4.27 16.08
N VAL A 284 -13.48 -5.00 15.10
CA VAL A 284 -12.53 -6.08 15.37
C VAL A 284 -11.28 -5.56 16.07
N TRP A 285 -10.69 -4.47 15.59
CA TRP A 285 -9.45 -3.91 16.16
C TRP A 285 -9.66 -3.27 17.53
N TRP A 286 -10.87 -2.81 17.84
CA TRP A 286 -11.22 -2.29 19.15
C TRP A 286 -11.21 -3.35 20.27
N LEU A 287 -11.33 -4.62 19.91
CA LEU A 287 -11.27 -5.73 20.89
C LEU A 287 -9.89 -5.90 21.55
N GLY A 288 -8.83 -5.35 20.94
CA GLY A 288 -7.48 -5.39 21.51
C GLY A 288 -6.38 -5.68 20.48
N ALA A 289 -5.26 -6.22 20.93
CA ALA A 289 -4.16 -6.64 20.08
C ALA A 289 -4.39 -8.03 19.46
N ALA A 290 -3.57 -8.41 18.48
CA ALA A 290 -3.55 -9.77 17.93
C ALA A 290 -3.50 -10.84 19.02
N GLY A 291 -4.26 -11.92 18.82
CA GLY A 291 -4.44 -12.98 19.81
C GLY A 291 -5.72 -12.86 20.63
N VAL A 292 -6.52 -11.79 20.49
CA VAL A 292 -7.84 -11.71 21.13
C VAL A 292 -8.86 -12.63 20.45
N ASP A 293 -9.87 -13.03 21.21
CA ASP A 293 -11.03 -13.73 20.68
C ASP A 293 -11.98 -12.74 20.03
N VAL A 294 -12.37 -13.02 18.79
CA VAL A 294 -13.27 -12.20 17.98
C VAL A 294 -14.58 -12.96 17.77
N PRO A 295 -15.65 -12.65 18.54
CA PRO A 295 -16.96 -13.28 18.37
C PRO A 295 -17.63 -12.72 17.12
N LEU A 296 -17.85 -13.55 16.12
CA LEU A 296 -18.57 -13.20 14.88
C LEU A 296 -19.99 -13.74 14.92
N THR A 297 -20.94 -12.91 14.52
CA THR A 297 -22.29 -13.32 14.14
C THR A 297 -22.37 -13.32 12.63
N LEU A 298 -22.62 -14.48 12.04
CA LEU A 298 -22.64 -14.69 10.60
C LEU A 298 -24.02 -15.16 10.16
N SER A 299 -24.39 -14.94 8.89
CA SER A 299 -25.49 -15.66 8.24
C SER A 299 -24.91 -16.59 7.20
N ARG A 300 -25.31 -17.88 7.29
CA ARG A 300 -24.91 -18.96 6.37
C ARG A 300 -26.15 -19.63 5.84
N ALA A 301 -26.41 -19.51 4.54
CA ALA A 301 -27.59 -20.06 3.88
C ALA A 301 -28.94 -19.65 4.55
N GLY A 302 -28.97 -18.49 5.17
CA GLY A 302 -30.13 -17.95 5.89
C GLY A 302 -30.16 -18.22 7.38
N ASP A 303 -29.35 -19.13 7.89
CA ASP A 303 -29.23 -19.43 9.30
C ASP A 303 -28.21 -18.52 10.00
N VAL A 304 -28.50 -18.15 11.23
CA VAL A 304 -27.54 -17.39 12.06
C VAL A 304 -26.54 -18.34 12.72
N VAL A 305 -25.25 -18.09 12.51
CA VAL A 305 -24.15 -18.87 13.05
C VAL A 305 -23.27 -17.97 13.92
N HIS A 306 -22.90 -18.43 15.10
CA HIS A 306 -21.97 -17.76 16.00
C HIS A 306 -20.64 -18.48 16.02
N ILE A 307 -19.56 -17.78 15.64
CA ILE A 307 -18.21 -18.32 15.58
C ILE A 307 -17.26 -17.38 16.32
N THR A 308 -16.48 -17.92 17.24
CA THR A 308 -15.40 -17.16 17.87
C THR A 308 -14.09 -17.47 17.15
N VAL A 309 -13.46 -16.44 16.59
CA VAL A 309 -12.19 -16.53 15.90
C VAL A 309 -11.08 -16.08 16.83
N LYS A 310 -10.12 -16.94 17.13
CA LYS A 310 -8.87 -16.56 17.80
C LYS A 310 -8.01 -15.82 16.79
N SER A 311 -7.94 -14.50 16.87
CA SER A 311 -7.16 -13.67 15.95
C SER A 311 -5.66 -13.95 16.01
N GLY A 312 -4.93 -13.62 14.95
CA GLY A 312 -3.47 -13.77 14.90
C GLY A 312 -2.75 -12.45 14.61
N ASP A 313 -1.43 -12.45 14.75
CA ASP A 313 -0.56 -11.46 14.13
C ASP A 313 -0.32 -11.88 12.67
N ARG A 314 -0.71 -11.03 11.71
CA ARG A 314 -0.49 -11.32 10.29
C ARG A 314 0.99 -11.57 9.98
N ASN A 315 1.91 -10.92 10.68
CA ASN A 315 3.34 -11.08 10.47
C ASN A 315 3.86 -12.50 10.79
N ASP A 316 3.12 -13.29 11.58
CA ASP A 316 3.49 -14.69 11.89
C ASP A 316 3.22 -15.63 10.71
N PHE A 317 2.39 -15.20 9.75
CA PHE A 317 2.07 -15.92 8.52
C PHE A 317 2.98 -15.52 7.36
N LEU A 318 3.66 -14.38 7.48
CA LEU A 318 4.57 -13.89 6.45
C LEU A 318 5.95 -14.52 6.61
N ARG A 319 6.52 -14.91 5.48
CA ARG A 319 7.89 -15.39 5.43
C ARG A 319 8.86 -14.25 5.76
N LYS A 320 9.73 -14.48 6.73
CA LYS A 320 10.75 -13.50 7.09
C LYS A 320 11.90 -13.55 6.09
N PRO A 321 12.44 -12.39 5.66
CA PRO A 321 13.64 -12.36 4.82
C PRO A 321 14.78 -13.06 5.55
N LYS A 322 15.50 -13.91 4.82
CA LYS A 322 16.74 -14.52 5.35
C LYS A 322 17.89 -13.57 5.05
N LEU A 323 18.61 -13.17 6.08
CA LEU A 323 19.94 -12.58 5.91
C LEU A 323 20.90 -13.74 5.53
N HIS A 324 21.48 -13.66 4.36
CA HIS A 324 22.52 -14.57 3.91
C HIS A 324 23.89 -13.95 4.17
#